data_08c825aece1356c4715c6db6d241a20c
#
_entry.id   08c825aece1356c4715c6db6d241a20c
#
_cell.length_a   1.000
_cell.length_b   1.000
_cell.length_c   1.000
_cell.angle_alpha   90.00
_cell.angle_beta   90.00
_cell.angle_gamma   90.00
#
_symmetry.space_group_name_H-M   'P 1'
#
loop_
_entity.id
_entity.type
_entity.pdbx_description
1 polymer ?
#
loop_
_entity_poly.entity_id
_entity_poly.type
_entity_poly.pdbx_seq_one_letter_code
_entity_poly.pdbx_strand_id
1 'polypeptide(L)'
;MAKIIGAELPQDLLAALAAGDLASKRNRVVQIVTVGRDGWPSTAMLSYTDVIAKEERTLHLATWADGECAADLRQAGKLAVLVIDYDMAYYVRGIAEEVTGVGDDLMDVNQQGGESSLAFFRVRVEQVHEDRVPTAKVLSGVTFEAAESEEQTHSEALRRLLNL
;
A
#
# COMPACT_ATOMS: atom_id res chain seq x y z
N MET A 1 6.27 6.75 -21.50
CA MET A 1 5.08 5.92 -21.71
C MET A 1 5.23 4.63 -20.94
N ALA A 2 4.24 4.30 -20.14
CA ALA A 2 4.29 3.12 -19.27
C ALA A 2 4.41 1.82 -20.10
N LYS A 3 5.39 0.99 -19.75
CA LYS A 3 5.68 -0.29 -20.39
C LYS A 3 5.40 -1.42 -19.40
N ILE A 4 4.68 -2.45 -19.84
CA ILE A 4 4.54 -3.68 -19.06
C ILE A 4 5.88 -4.39 -19.01
N ILE A 5 6.35 -4.70 -17.81
CA ILE A 5 7.64 -5.38 -17.58
C ILE A 5 7.49 -6.79 -17.00
N GLY A 6 6.28 -7.21 -16.65
CA GLY A 6 5.98 -8.55 -16.17
C GLY A 6 4.91 -8.59 -15.09
N ALA A 7 4.90 -9.65 -14.31
CA ALA A 7 4.03 -9.89 -13.16
C ALA A 7 4.84 -10.08 -11.86
N GLU A 8 6.09 -9.64 -11.85
CA GLU A 8 6.99 -9.68 -10.70
C GLU A 8 7.54 -8.28 -10.44
N LEU A 9 7.65 -7.92 -9.17
CA LEU A 9 8.22 -6.66 -8.75
C LEU A 9 9.72 -6.65 -9.09
N PRO A 10 10.22 -5.66 -9.83
CA PRO A 10 11.66 -5.54 -10.06
C PRO A 10 12.40 -5.25 -8.75
N GLN A 11 13.70 -5.54 -8.73
CA GLN A 11 14.51 -5.51 -7.50
C GLN A 11 14.52 -4.16 -6.79
N ASP A 12 14.55 -3.05 -7.53
CA ASP A 12 14.51 -1.70 -6.97
C ASP A 12 13.15 -1.38 -6.33
N LEU A 13 12.04 -1.79 -6.95
CA LEU A 13 10.69 -1.65 -6.39
C LEU A 13 10.49 -2.56 -5.17
N LEU A 14 10.95 -3.81 -5.25
CA LEU A 14 10.91 -4.74 -4.13
C LEU A 14 11.69 -4.18 -2.93
N ALA A 15 12.90 -3.66 -3.15
CA ALA A 15 13.68 -3.02 -2.12
C ALA A 15 13.02 -1.75 -1.56
N ALA A 16 12.36 -0.97 -2.42
CA ALA A 16 11.64 0.23 -2.00
C ALA A 16 10.45 -0.09 -1.08
N LEU A 17 9.74 -1.18 -1.34
CA LEU A 17 8.57 -1.62 -0.56
C LEU A 17 8.93 -2.61 0.55
N ALA A 18 10.19 -3.02 0.67
CA ALA A 18 10.65 -3.84 1.79
C ALA A 18 10.67 -3.04 3.11
N ALA A 19 10.43 -3.73 4.21
CA ALA A 19 10.36 -3.13 5.55
C ALA A 19 11.70 -2.63 6.11
N GLY A 20 12.81 -2.78 5.39
CA GLY A 20 14.16 -2.60 5.95
C GLY A 20 14.60 -1.16 6.22
N ASP A 21 14.07 -0.16 5.51
CA ASP A 21 14.44 1.26 5.69
C ASP A 21 13.23 2.18 5.67
N LEU A 22 12.29 1.91 6.57
CA LEU A 22 11.05 2.67 6.65
C LEU A 22 11.22 4.04 7.31
N ALA A 23 12.27 4.23 8.11
CA ALA A 23 12.54 5.52 8.74
C ALA A 23 12.78 6.63 7.72
N SER A 24 13.49 6.34 6.62
CA SER A 24 13.73 7.29 5.53
C SER A 24 12.50 7.54 4.63
N LYS A 25 11.50 6.67 4.71
CA LYS A 25 10.31 6.68 3.84
C LYS A 25 9.03 7.05 4.59
N ARG A 26 9.11 7.33 5.87
CA ARG A 26 7.97 7.56 6.77
C ARG A 26 6.95 8.58 6.26
N ASN A 27 7.41 9.62 5.59
CA ASN A 27 6.58 10.73 5.13
C ASN A 27 6.35 10.69 3.62
N ARG A 28 6.49 9.53 2.96
CA ARG A 28 6.28 9.37 1.53
C ARG A 28 5.01 8.61 1.24
N VAL A 29 4.32 9.02 0.18
CA VAL A 29 3.03 8.48 -0.23
C VAL A 29 3.22 7.35 -1.22
N VAL A 30 2.49 6.26 -0.99
CA VAL A 30 2.14 5.24 -1.98
C VAL A 30 0.68 5.44 -2.33
N GLN A 31 0.38 5.73 -3.60
CA GLN A 31 -1.00 5.92 -4.03
C GLN A 31 -1.64 4.59 -4.41
N ILE A 32 -2.90 4.42 -4.03
CA ILE A 32 -3.72 3.27 -4.40
C ILE A 32 -4.88 3.77 -5.24
N VAL A 33 -5.15 3.09 -6.34
CA VAL A 33 -6.34 3.30 -7.17
C VAL A 33 -7.18 2.04 -7.10
N THR A 34 -8.42 2.18 -6.69
CA THR A 34 -9.42 1.10 -6.62
C THR A 34 -10.55 1.33 -7.62
N VAL A 35 -11.51 0.44 -7.67
CA VAL A 35 -12.71 0.56 -8.51
C VAL A 35 -13.90 0.78 -7.59
N GLY A 36 -14.46 1.98 -7.61
CA GLY A 36 -15.65 2.33 -6.85
C GLY A 36 -16.91 1.59 -7.31
N ARG A 37 -17.93 1.60 -6.48
CA ARG A 37 -19.23 0.93 -6.76
C ARG A 37 -19.91 1.46 -8.02
N ASP A 38 -19.69 2.71 -8.36
CA ASP A 38 -20.20 3.38 -9.55
C ASP A 38 -19.35 3.10 -10.81
N GLY A 39 -18.29 2.30 -10.69
CA GLY A 39 -17.35 1.97 -11.76
C GLY A 39 -16.27 3.03 -12.00
N TRP A 40 -16.25 4.12 -11.26
CA TRP A 40 -15.20 5.11 -11.35
C TRP A 40 -13.95 4.71 -10.57
N PRO A 41 -12.77 5.15 -11.01
CA PRO A 41 -11.57 5.01 -10.20
C PRO A 41 -11.69 5.83 -8.92
N SER A 42 -11.38 5.21 -7.80
CA SER A 42 -11.26 5.83 -6.49
C SER A 42 -9.78 5.82 -6.06
N THR A 43 -9.34 6.86 -5.38
CA THR A 43 -7.93 7.00 -5.01
C THR A 43 -7.76 7.15 -3.51
N ALA A 44 -6.75 6.47 -2.96
CA ALA A 44 -6.33 6.62 -1.58
C ALA A 44 -4.82 6.89 -1.52
N MET A 45 -4.41 7.69 -0.54
CA MET A 45 -3.00 7.91 -0.22
C MET A 45 -2.66 7.10 1.02
N LEU A 46 -1.75 6.16 0.85
CA LEU A 46 -1.16 5.37 1.93
C LEU A 46 0.31 5.77 2.11
N SER A 47 0.93 5.29 3.16
CA SER A 47 2.37 5.45 3.36
C SER A 47 3.13 4.17 3.00
N TYR A 48 4.45 4.26 2.91
CA TYR A 48 5.29 3.05 2.76
C TYR A 48 5.20 2.11 3.97
N THR A 49 4.69 2.56 5.10
CA THR A 49 4.43 1.69 6.26
C THR A 49 3.15 0.88 6.13
N ASP A 50 2.27 1.29 5.22
CA ASP A 50 0.96 0.66 5.00
C ASP A 50 0.98 -0.30 3.80
N VAL A 51 2.07 -0.32 3.01
CA VAL A 51 2.22 -1.19 1.83
C VAL A 51 3.60 -1.84 1.84
N ILE A 52 3.65 -3.16 1.98
CA ILE A 52 4.90 -3.92 2.08
C ILE A 52 4.97 -5.01 1.03
N ALA A 53 6.14 -5.19 0.43
CA ALA A 53 6.49 -6.34 -0.38
C ALA A 53 7.46 -7.26 0.38
N LYS A 54 7.10 -8.53 0.51
CA LYS A 54 7.99 -9.58 1.05
C LYS A 54 8.53 -10.49 -0.06
N GLU A 55 7.77 -10.57 -1.14
CA GLU A 55 8.02 -11.44 -2.28
C GLU A 55 7.74 -10.68 -3.58
N GLU A 56 8.32 -11.14 -4.66
CA GLU A 56 8.22 -10.48 -5.97
C GLU A 56 6.79 -10.45 -6.55
N ARG A 57 5.90 -11.33 -6.07
CA ARG A 57 4.53 -11.46 -6.57
C ARG A 57 3.44 -11.09 -5.58
N THR A 58 3.81 -10.64 -4.40
CA THR A 58 2.85 -10.40 -3.32
C THR A 58 3.11 -9.09 -2.62
N LEU A 59 2.08 -8.24 -2.53
CA LEU A 59 2.05 -7.08 -1.66
C LEU A 59 1.11 -7.35 -0.49
N HIS A 60 1.41 -6.74 0.64
CA HIS A 60 0.51 -6.66 1.78
C HIS A 60 0.20 -5.20 2.04
N LEU A 61 -1.07 -4.86 2.24
CA LEU A 61 -1.48 -3.51 2.54
C LEU A 61 -2.43 -3.44 3.73
N ALA A 62 -2.36 -2.34 4.46
CA ALA A 62 -3.28 -1.96 5.52
C ALA A 62 -4.01 -0.67 5.13
N THR A 63 -5.29 -0.59 5.45
CA THR A 63 -6.11 0.61 5.26
C THR A 63 -7.20 0.66 6.33
N TRP A 64 -7.89 1.79 6.46
CA TRP A 64 -9.01 1.91 7.39
C TRP A 64 -10.14 0.96 7.00
N ALA A 65 -10.60 0.16 7.95
CA ALA A 65 -11.59 -0.90 7.71
C ALA A 65 -12.97 -0.37 7.29
N ASP A 66 -13.32 0.83 7.75
CA ASP A 66 -14.53 1.58 7.42
C ASP A 66 -14.35 2.56 6.26
N GLY A 67 -13.13 2.63 5.70
CA GLY A 67 -12.79 3.53 4.59
C GLY A 67 -13.28 3.02 3.23
N GLU A 68 -13.40 3.94 2.29
CA GLU A 68 -13.82 3.68 0.91
C GLU A 68 -12.87 2.68 0.21
N CYS A 69 -11.57 2.82 0.42
CA CYS A 69 -10.58 1.90 -0.15
C CYS A 69 -10.85 0.44 0.25
N ALA A 70 -11.09 0.16 1.55
CA ALA A 70 -11.41 -1.18 2.00
C ALA A 70 -12.73 -1.70 1.42
N ALA A 71 -13.75 -0.83 1.33
CA ALA A 71 -15.04 -1.18 0.75
C ALA A 71 -14.92 -1.57 -0.74
N ASP A 72 -14.15 -0.80 -1.52
CA ASP A 72 -13.90 -1.06 -2.93
C ASP A 72 -13.10 -2.37 -3.12
N LEU A 73 -12.09 -2.61 -2.29
CA LEU A 73 -11.29 -3.85 -2.35
C LEU A 73 -12.12 -5.09 -2.00
N ARG A 74 -13.01 -4.99 -1.02
CA ARG A 74 -13.94 -6.08 -0.70
C ARG A 74 -14.91 -6.36 -1.83
N GLN A 75 -15.34 -5.32 -2.55
CA GLN A 75 -16.31 -5.46 -3.62
C GLN A 75 -15.68 -5.93 -4.93
N ALA A 76 -14.66 -5.24 -5.41
CA ALA A 76 -14.07 -5.45 -6.73
C ALA A 76 -12.79 -6.28 -6.70
N GLY A 77 -12.05 -6.27 -5.58
CA GLY A 77 -10.79 -6.96 -5.40
C GLY A 77 -9.66 -6.45 -6.30
N LYS A 78 -9.88 -5.41 -7.08
CA LYS A 78 -8.91 -4.91 -8.07
C LYS A 78 -8.32 -3.59 -7.62
N LEU A 79 -7.01 -3.46 -7.78
CA LEU A 79 -6.31 -2.20 -7.51
C LEU A 79 -5.11 -1.99 -8.44
N ALA A 80 -4.67 -0.75 -8.46
CA ALA A 80 -3.34 -0.37 -8.91
C ALA A 80 -2.61 0.34 -7.76
N VAL A 81 -1.39 -0.10 -7.46
CA VAL A 81 -0.48 0.56 -6.53
C VAL A 81 0.50 1.40 -7.35
N LEU A 82 0.55 2.69 -7.07
CA LEU A 82 1.43 3.63 -7.75
C LEU A 82 2.57 4.01 -6.81
N VAL A 83 3.78 3.63 -7.20
CA VAL A 83 5.01 3.98 -6.48
C VAL A 83 5.79 4.95 -7.34
N ILE A 84 5.72 6.23 -6.97
CA ILE A 84 6.40 7.33 -7.66
C ILE A 84 7.36 7.95 -6.66
N ASP A 85 8.65 7.81 -6.90
CA ASP A 85 9.71 8.31 -6.04
C ASP A 85 10.96 8.67 -6.87
N TYR A 86 12.06 9.03 -6.21
CA TYR A 86 13.29 9.39 -6.90
C TYR A 86 13.72 8.28 -7.88
N ASP A 87 13.85 8.66 -9.16
CA ASP A 87 14.22 7.77 -10.28
C ASP A 87 13.30 6.54 -10.47
N MET A 88 12.07 6.60 -9.95
CA MET A 88 11.17 5.47 -9.91
C MET A 88 9.73 5.91 -10.24
N ALA A 89 9.09 5.21 -11.17
CA ALA A 89 7.67 5.33 -11.44
C ALA A 89 7.13 3.95 -11.87
N TYR A 90 6.46 3.28 -10.93
CA TYR A 90 5.88 1.96 -11.15
C TYR A 90 4.37 1.97 -10.86
N TYR A 91 3.64 1.24 -11.67
CA TYR A 91 2.22 0.96 -11.48
C TYR A 91 2.02 -0.55 -11.39
N VAL A 92 1.67 -1.03 -10.20
CA VAL A 92 1.48 -2.45 -9.92
C VAL A 92 -0.02 -2.75 -9.90
N ARG A 93 -0.51 -3.52 -10.84
CA ARG A 93 -1.89 -4.02 -10.85
C ARG A 93 -1.95 -5.34 -10.12
N GLY A 94 -2.99 -5.52 -9.31
CA GLY A 94 -3.17 -6.74 -8.55
C GLY A 94 -4.60 -7.04 -8.16
N ILE A 95 -4.75 -8.24 -7.62
CA ILE A 95 -6.00 -8.72 -7.01
C ILE A 95 -5.78 -8.79 -5.51
N ALA A 96 -6.63 -8.09 -4.76
CA ALA A 96 -6.61 -8.04 -3.31
C ALA A 96 -7.62 -9.01 -2.70
N GLU A 97 -7.19 -9.69 -1.66
CA GLU A 97 -8.03 -10.52 -0.79
C GLU A 97 -7.84 -10.06 0.65
N GLU A 98 -8.95 -9.84 1.37
CA GLU A 98 -8.88 -9.45 2.78
C GLU A 98 -8.38 -10.62 3.61
N VAL A 99 -7.41 -10.34 4.47
CA VAL A 99 -6.86 -11.31 5.41
C VAL A 99 -7.59 -11.17 6.74
N THR A 100 -8.38 -12.19 7.10
CA THR A 100 -9.11 -12.26 8.36
C THR A 100 -8.29 -12.96 9.43
N GLY A 101 -8.55 -12.65 10.72
CA GLY A 101 -7.87 -13.29 11.85
C GLY A 101 -6.50 -12.70 12.19
N VAL A 102 -6.11 -11.60 11.58
CA VAL A 102 -4.88 -10.89 11.95
C VAL A 102 -5.15 -10.02 13.17
N GLY A 103 -4.85 -10.53 14.34
CA GLY A 103 -4.89 -9.77 15.58
C GLY A 103 -6.05 -10.05 16.53
N ASP A 104 -6.79 -11.14 16.38
CA ASP A 104 -7.78 -11.54 17.38
C ASP A 104 -7.15 -11.83 18.75
N ASP A 105 -5.87 -12.19 18.81
CA ASP A 105 -5.13 -12.40 20.06
C ASP A 105 -4.68 -11.10 20.76
N LEU A 106 -4.93 -9.92 20.17
CA LEU A 106 -4.55 -8.61 20.72
C LEU A 106 -5.78 -7.71 21.00
N MET A 107 -6.96 -8.25 20.99
CA MET A 107 -8.21 -7.51 21.23
C MET A 107 -8.44 -7.08 22.69
N ASP A 108 -7.45 -7.16 23.57
CA ASP A 108 -7.62 -6.94 25.01
C ASP A 108 -6.96 -5.71 25.61
N VAL A 109 -6.71 -4.64 24.83
CA VAL A 109 -6.34 -3.36 25.46
C VAL A 109 -7.07 -2.18 24.78
N ASN A 110 -8.09 -1.67 25.49
CA ASN A 110 -8.78 -0.38 25.29
C ASN A 110 -9.88 -0.29 24.22
N GLN A 111 -11.01 -0.95 24.47
CA GLN A 111 -12.31 -0.46 24.00
C GLN A 111 -12.77 0.80 24.78
N GLN A 112 -12.04 1.89 24.68
CA GLN A 112 -12.51 3.22 25.14
C GLN A 112 -11.99 4.31 24.23
N GLY A 113 -12.75 4.59 23.18
CA GLY A 113 -12.52 5.67 22.23
C GLY A 113 -12.54 5.13 20.81
N GLY A 114 -13.49 5.56 19.98
CA GLY A 114 -13.75 5.07 18.62
C GLY A 114 -12.57 5.18 17.68
N GLU A 115 -11.57 4.34 17.84
CA GLU A 115 -10.46 4.17 16.92
C GLU A 115 -10.94 3.30 15.77
N SER A 116 -10.89 3.86 14.57
CA SER A 116 -11.17 3.13 13.33
C SER A 116 -10.22 1.94 13.23
N SER A 117 -10.77 0.73 13.08
CA SER A 117 -9.96 -0.48 12.95
C SER A 117 -9.28 -0.54 11.58
N LEU A 118 -8.14 -1.22 11.51
CA LEU A 118 -7.44 -1.48 10.25
C LEU A 118 -7.94 -2.77 9.59
N ALA A 119 -8.07 -2.73 8.26
CA ALA A 119 -8.26 -3.89 7.40
C ALA A 119 -6.93 -4.22 6.69
N PHE A 120 -6.65 -5.50 6.55
CA PHE A 120 -5.42 -6.02 5.94
C PHE A 120 -5.76 -6.81 4.69
N PHE A 121 -5.00 -6.57 3.63
CA PHE A 121 -5.20 -7.25 2.35
C PHE A 121 -3.88 -7.84 1.87
N ARG A 122 -3.98 -9.05 1.32
CA ARG A 122 -2.93 -9.65 0.50
C ARG A 122 -3.24 -9.36 -0.96
N VAL A 123 -2.27 -8.83 -1.68
CA VAL A 123 -2.42 -8.47 -3.09
C VAL A 123 -1.52 -9.38 -3.92
N ARG A 124 -2.12 -10.17 -4.78
CA ARG A 124 -1.41 -10.94 -5.80
C ARG A 124 -1.11 -10.03 -6.98
N VAL A 125 0.16 -9.86 -7.30
CA VAL A 125 0.61 -9.04 -8.44
C VAL A 125 0.23 -9.72 -9.75
N GLU A 126 -0.48 -9.00 -10.61
CA GLU A 126 -0.88 -9.46 -11.95
C GLU A 126 -0.01 -8.85 -13.04
N GLN A 127 0.36 -7.58 -12.87
CA GLN A 127 1.06 -6.85 -13.89
C GLN A 127 1.82 -5.67 -13.28
N VAL A 128 3.05 -5.49 -13.70
CA VAL A 128 3.90 -4.35 -13.33
C VAL A 128 4.18 -3.51 -14.58
N HIS A 129 3.95 -2.22 -14.45
CA HIS A 129 4.27 -1.23 -15.47
C HIS A 129 5.40 -0.33 -14.95
N GLU A 130 6.39 -0.12 -15.77
CA GLU A 130 7.43 0.88 -15.56
C GLU A 130 7.16 2.09 -16.46
N ASP A 131 7.14 3.30 -15.90
CA ASP A 131 6.96 4.53 -16.65
C ASP A 131 8.25 5.35 -16.62
N ARG A 132 9.19 4.97 -17.44
CA ARG A 132 10.46 5.68 -17.64
C ARG A 132 10.46 6.46 -18.94
N VAL A 133 10.88 7.73 -18.84
CA VAL A 133 11.14 8.57 -19.99
C VAL A 133 12.65 8.79 -20.09
N PRO A 134 13.31 8.39 -21.19
CA PRO A 134 14.78 8.45 -21.31
C PRO A 134 15.36 9.86 -21.12
N THR A 135 14.56 10.88 -21.35
CA THR A 135 14.97 12.30 -21.31
C THR A 135 14.50 13.02 -20.03
N ALA A 136 13.86 12.31 -19.10
CA ALA A 136 13.37 12.90 -17.87
C ALA A 136 13.60 11.94 -16.69
N LYS A 137 13.76 12.51 -15.51
CA LYS A 137 13.96 11.78 -14.27
C LYS A 137 12.96 12.27 -13.22
N VAL A 138 12.32 11.35 -12.53
CA VAL A 138 11.51 11.67 -11.36
C VAL A 138 12.43 12.11 -10.23
N LEU A 139 12.21 13.29 -9.67
CA LEU A 139 13.06 13.83 -8.61
C LEU A 139 12.54 13.52 -7.21
N SER A 140 11.22 13.41 -7.05
CA SER A 140 10.59 13.06 -5.79
C SER A 140 9.16 12.54 -6.03
N GLY A 141 8.65 11.76 -5.09
CA GLY A 141 7.23 11.46 -4.97
C GLY A 141 6.48 12.49 -4.14
N VAL A 142 5.24 12.18 -3.80
CA VAL A 142 4.41 12.97 -2.88
C VAL A 142 4.88 12.70 -1.45
N THR A 143 5.00 13.77 -0.66
CA THR A 143 5.33 13.70 0.76
C THR A 143 4.19 14.29 1.60
N PHE A 144 4.09 13.88 2.85
CA PHE A 144 3.12 14.41 3.81
C PHE A 144 3.79 14.60 5.18
N GLU A 145 3.14 15.34 6.04
CA GLU A 145 3.54 15.50 7.45
C GLU A 145 2.46 14.82 8.30
N ALA A 146 2.85 13.78 9.03
CA ALA A 146 1.93 13.06 9.92
C ALA A 146 1.89 13.71 11.31
N ALA A 147 0.70 13.74 11.91
CA ALA A 147 0.56 14.06 13.34
C ALA A 147 1.12 12.91 14.19
N GLU A 148 1.57 13.21 15.41
CA GLU A 148 2.13 12.19 16.34
C GLU A 148 1.18 11.00 16.60
N SER A 149 -0.14 11.26 16.60
CA SER A 149 -1.16 10.21 16.76
C SER A 149 -1.21 9.23 15.58
N GLU A 150 -0.93 9.70 14.35
CA GLU A 150 -0.90 8.85 13.17
C GLU A 150 0.37 8.00 13.09
N GLU A 151 1.47 8.46 13.68
CA GLU A 151 2.71 7.68 13.73
C GLU A 151 2.55 6.36 14.50
N GLN A 152 1.71 6.33 15.52
CA GLN A 152 1.40 5.12 16.29
C GLN A 152 0.59 4.12 15.43
N THR A 153 -0.41 4.61 14.70
CA THR A 153 -1.24 3.79 13.81
C THR A 153 -0.40 3.18 12.67
N HIS A 154 0.48 3.96 12.05
CA HIS A 154 1.40 3.45 11.02
C HIS A 154 2.37 2.40 11.57
N SER A 155 2.87 2.58 12.79
CA SER A 155 3.74 1.61 13.43
C SER A 155 3.03 0.30 13.74
N GLU A 156 1.76 0.35 14.12
CA GLU A 156 0.93 -0.82 14.35
C GLU A 156 0.58 -1.54 13.04
N ALA A 157 0.17 -0.79 12.01
CA ALA A 157 -0.08 -1.32 10.67
C ALA A 157 1.13 -2.11 10.16
N LEU A 158 2.31 -1.51 10.24
CA LEU A 158 3.55 -2.14 9.84
C LEU A 158 3.83 -3.43 10.61
N ARG A 159 3.72 -3.39 11.94
CA ARG A 159 3.96 -4.57 12.77
C ARG A 159 3.05 -5.75 12.39
N ARG A 160 1.79 -5.47 12.09
CA ARG A 160 0.81 -6.50 11.66
C ARG A 160 1.13 -6.99 10.25
N LEU A 161 1.44 -6.11 9.32
CA LEU A 161 1.83 -6.49 7.95
C LEU A 161 3.08 -7.38 7.91
N LEU A 162 4.02 -7.17 8.80
CA LEU A 162 5.23 -7.99 8.90
C LEU A 162 4.94 -9.43 9.34
N ASN A 163 3.83 -9.66 10.04
CA ASN A 163 3.41 -10.96 10.55
C ASN A 163 2.42 -11.70 9.63
N LEU A 164 1.98 -11.10 8.52
CA LEU A 164 1.20 -11.76 7.48
C LEU A 164 2.08 -12.64 6.60
#